data_bc92f83eee35724424ef1914b15bd120
#
_entry.id   bc92f83eee35724424ef1914b15bd120
#
_cell.length_a   1.000
_cell.length_b   1.000
_cell.length_c   1.000
_cell.angle_alpha   90.00
_cell.angle_beta   90.00
_cell.angle_gamma   90.00
#
_symmetry.space_group_name_H-M   'P 1'
#
loop_
_entity.id
_entity.type
_entity.pdbx_description
1 polymer ?
#
loop_
_entity_poly.entity_id
_entity_poly.type
_entity_poly.pdbx_seq_one_letter_code
_entity_poly.pdbx_strand_id
1 'polypeptide(L)'
;MLSRIVRTSARKIPAARMVASSNNMSFLAADEGEKALKIFHGSSLAAAVVLPLAVFSDSGSATQTFCNWATAGLVPLHGHIGMNWIIADYVPPASQKTVRGLTLAVSVVCFLGLVRLNVQGDGVIDTVKYLFEPLKEEVSA
;
A
#
# COMPACT_ATOMS: atom_id res chain seq x y z
N MET A 1 25.34 44.07 -45.59
CA MET A 1 26.13 42.93 -45.05
C MET A 1 25.41 42.39 -43.83
N LEU A 2 24.91 41.15 -43.96
CA LEU A 2 24.66 40.18 -42.93
C LEU A 2 23.86 40.58 -41.67
N SER A 3 22.54 40.66 -41.77
CA SER A 3 21.65 40.39 -40.68
C SER A 3 21.03 38.99 -40.87
N ARG A 4 21.75 37.98 -40.41
CA ARG A 4 21.23 36.60 -40.33
C ARG A 4 20.30 36.56 -39.13
N ILE A 5 19.01 36.69 -39.41
CA ILE A 5 17.94 36.48 -38.43
C ILE A 5 18.00 35.00 -37.99
N VAL A 6 18.49 34.78 -36.78
CA VAL A 6 18.35 33.51 -36.12
C VAL A 6 16.86 33.34 -35.78
N ARG A 7 16.16 32.64 -36.62
CA ARG A 7 14.81 32.14 -36.36
C ARG A 7 14.94 31.03 -35.32
N THR A 8 14.90 31.40 -34.06
CA THR A 8 14.67 30.44 -32.98
C THR A 8 13.31 29.80 -33.20
N SER A 9 13.34 28.59 -33.73
CA SER A 9 12.17 27.74 -33.83
C SER A 9 11.70 27.49 -32.42
N ALA A 10 10.72 28.25 -31.98
CA ALA A 10 10.00 27.99 -30.74
C ALA A 10 9.38 26.58 -30.89
N ARG A 11 10.08 25.59 -30.37
CA ARG A 11 9.57 24.24 -30.20
C ARG A 11 8.27 24.40 -29.37
N LYS A 12 7.13 24.31 -30.03
CA LYS A 12 5.84 24.21 -29.35
C LYS A 12 5.96 22.97 -28.44
N ILE A 13 6.24 23.25 -27.17
CA ILE A 13 6.06 22.23 -26.14
C ILE A 13 4.60 21.80 -26.29
N PRO A 14 4.32 20.53 -26.62
CA PRO A 14 2.94 20.08 -26.64
C PRO A 14 2.40 20.43 -25.26
N ALA A 15 1.31 21.19 -25.24
CA ALA A 15 0.63 21.54 -23.99
C ALA A 15 0.53 20.22 -23.22
N ALA A 16 1.23 20.16 -22.09
CA ALA A 16 1.20 19.00 -21.24
C ALA A 16 -0.28 18.69 -21.09
N ARG A 17 -0.68 17.52 -21.57
CA ARG A 17 -2.04 17.02 -21.47
C ARG A 17 -2.36 17.19 -19.99
N MET A 18 -3.08 18.24 -19.63
CA MET A 18 -3.68 18.36 -18.32
C MET A 18 -4.57 17.13 -18.25
N VAL A 19 -4.02 16.07 -17.69
CA VAL A 19 -4.81 14.91 -17.30
C VAL A 19 -5.82 15.52 -16.35
N ALA A 20 -7.05 15.65 -16.83
CA ALA A 20 -8.16 16.05 -15.99
C ALA A 20 -8.05 15.11 -14.77
N SER A 21 -7.77 15.69 -13.61
CA SER A 21 -7.64 14.95 -12.37
C SER A 21 -8.99 14.24 -12.19
N SER A 22 -9.04 12.99 -12.62
CA SER A 22 -10.17 12.14 -12.37
C SER A 22 -10.23 11.99 -10.86
N ASN A 23 -11.23 12.59 -10.23
CA ASN A 23 -11.47 12.47 -8.80
C ASN A 23 -11.83 11.03 -8.38
N ASN A 24 -11.82 10.10 -9.31
CA ASN A 24 -12.16 8.70 -9.10
C ASN A 24 -10.88 7.87 -9.07
N MET A 25 -10.56 7.33 -7.89
CA MET A 25 -9.52 6.32 -7.71
C MET A 25 -9.95 5.03 -8.42
N SER A 26 -9.09 4.47 -9.26
CA SER A 26 -9.26 3.13 -9.82
C SER A 26 -8.61 2.11 -8.89
N PHE A 27 -9.29 1.00 -8.62
CA PHE A 27 -8.69 -0.10 -7.83
C PHE A 27 -7.47 -0.72 -8.51
N LEU A 28 -7.41 -0.67 -9.84
CA LEU A 28 -6.26 -1.19 -10.58
C LEU A 28 -5.11 -0.19 -10.62
N ALA A 29 -5.40 1.10 -10.75
CA ALA A 29 -4.43 2.20 -10.76
C ALA A 29 -4.65 3.06 -9.52
N ALA A 30 -4.29 2.50 -8.37
CA ALA A 30 -4.55 3.11 -7.06
C ALA A 30 -3.56 4.25 -6.71
N ASP A 31 -2.66 4.60 -7.61
CA ASP A 31 -1.75 5.74 -7.56
C ASP A 31 -2.33 7.01 -8.20
N GLU A 32 -3.44 6.91 -8.92
CA GLU A 32 -4.02 8.03 -9.65
C GLU A 32 -5.01 8.83 -8.78
N GLY A 33 -4.87 10.15 -8.82
CA GLY A 33 -5.79 11.10 -8.24
C GLY A 33 -5.52 11.49 -6.78
N GLU A 34 -6.09 12.62 -6.38
CA GLU A 34 -5.94 13.20 -5.04
C GLU A 34 -6.48 12.28 -3.93
N LYS A 35 -7.51 11.48 -4.23
CA LYS A 35 -8.08 10.53 -3.28
C LYS A 35 -7.12 9.41 -2.89
N ALA A 36 -6.35 8.90 -3.86
CA ALA A 36 -5.34 7.88 -3.59
C ALA A 36 -4.28 8.38 -2.59
N LEU A 37 -3.81 9.61 -2.79
CA LEU A 37 -2.86 10.25 -1.90
C LEU A 37 -3.44 10.45 -0.48
N LYS A 38 -4.68 10.92 -0.36
CA LYS A 38 -5.34 11.09 0.94
C LYS A 38 -5.53 9.76 1.66
N ILE A 39 -5.94 8.71 0.95
CA ILE A 39 -6.11 7.37 1.53
C ILE A 39 -4.76 6.79 1.95
N PHE A 40 -3.71 6.98 1.15
CA PHE A 40 -2.35 6.53 1.50
C PHE A 40 -1.84 7.20 2.76
N HIS A 41 -1.92 8.54 2.86
CA HIS A 41 -1.51 9.26 4.07
C HIS A 41 -2.39 8.90 5.27
N GLY A 42 -3.70 8.80 5.09
CA GLY A 42 -4.62 8.39 6.15
C GLY A 42 -4.32 6.98 6.66
N SER A 43 -4.06 6.02 5.77
CA SER A 43 -3.68 4.66 6.14
C SER A 43 -2.31 4.59 6.81
N SER A 44 -1.34 5.44 6.39
CA SER A 44 -0.04 5.54 7.05
C SER A 44 -0.17 6.03 8.49
N LEU A 45 -0.96 7.10 8.71
CA LEU A 45 -1.20 7.64 10.04
C LEU A 45 -1.96 6.66 10.93
N ALA A 46 -2.98 6.00 10.39
CA ALA A 46 -3.72 4.97 11.09
C ALA A 46 -2.82 3.80 11.49
N ALA A 47 -1.95 3.33 10.58
CA ALA A 47 -0.99 2.27 10.86
C ALA A 47 0.03 2.68 11.93
N ALA A 48 0.50 3.94 11.91
CA ALA A 48 1.42 4.47 12.91
C ALA A 48 0.83 4.48 14.33
N VAL A 49 -0.48 4.51 14.47
CA VAL A 49 -1.18 4.43 15.77
C VAL A 49 -1.59 2.98 16.10
N VAL A 50 -2.20 2.29 15.13
CA VAL A 50 -2.75 0.95 15.34
C VAL A 50 -1.66 -0.08 15.63
N LEU A 51 -0.53 -0.04 14.93
CA LEU A 51 0.52 -1.05 15.10
C LEU A 51 1.19 -1.00 16.48
N PRO A 52 1.62 0.17 17.00
CA PRO A 52 2.13 0.23 18.36
C PRO A 52 1.07 -0.18 19.40
N LEU A 53 -0.17 0.33 19.26
CA LEU A 53 -1.26 -0.01 20.17
C LEU A 53 -1.52 -1.53 20.19
N ALA A 54 -1.44 -2.18 19.04
CA ALA A 54 -1.59 -3.62 18.90
C ALA A 54 -0.49 -4.40 19.63
N VAL A 55 0.77 -3.95 19.53
CA VAL A 55 1.92 -4.62 20.19
C VAL A 55 1.83 -4.52 21.72
N PHE A 56 1.38 -3.36 22.23
CA PHE A 56 1.30 -3.11 23.66
C PHE A 56 -0.03 -3.52 24.30
N SER A 57 -1.01 -3.97 23.50
CA SER A 57 -2.28 -4.45 24.05
C SER A 57 -2.16 -5.88 24.58
N ASP A 58 -2.95 -6.16 25.66
CA ASP A 58 -3.04 -7.50 26.24
C ASP A 58 -3.76 -8.45 25.27
N SER A 59 -3.26 -9.69 25.23
CA SER A 59 -3.85 -10.76 24.40
C SER A 59 -5.29 -11.03 24.84
N GLY A 60 -6.19 -11.09 23.84
CA GLY A 60 -7.63 -11.30 24.06
C GLY A 60 -8.41 -10.06 24.49
N SER A 61 -7.78 -8.88 24.60
CA SER A 61 -8.49 -7.63 24.92
C SER A 61 -9.34 -7.14 23.73
N ALA A 62 -10.38 -6.36 24.03
CA ALA A 62 -11.19 -5.71 22.99
C ALA A 62 -10.34 -4.77 22.11
N THR A 63 -9.34 -4.11 22.71
CA THR A 63 -8.39 -3.26 21.99
C THR A 63 -7.58 -4.07 20.99
N GLN A 64 -7.05 -5.22 21.39
CA GLN A 64 -6.31 -6.10 20.49
C GLN A 64 -7.20 -6.63 19.34
N THR A 65 -8.43 -7.04 19.66
CA THR A 65 -9.38 -7.48 18.63
C THR A 65 -9.63 -6.37 17.60
N PHE A 66 -9.84 -5.14 18.04
CA PHE A 66 -9.96 -4.00 17.15
C PHE A 66 -8.69 -3.81 16.28
N CYS A 67 -7.52 -3.85 16.90
CA CYS A 67 -6.24 -3.72 16.20
C CYS A 67 -6.00 -4.84 15.19
N ASN A 68 -6.39 -6.07 15.49
CA ASN A 68 -6.31 -7.21 14.57
C ASN A 68 -7.14 -6.95 13.29
N TRP A 69 -8.38 -6.50 13.43
CA TRP A 69 -9.23 -6.18 12.28
C TRP A 69 -8.75 -4.95 11.51
N ALA A 70 -8.32 -3.92 12.23
CA ALA A 70 -7.75 -2.72 11.61
C ALA A 70 -6.49 -3.07 10.80
N THR A 71 -5.58 -3.88 11.34
CA THR A 71 -4.36 -4.33 10.66
C THR A 71 -4.68 -5.15 9.42
N ALA A 72 -5.66 -6.06 9.49
CA ALA A 72 -6.09 -6.87 8.35
C ALA A 72 -6.58 -6.03 7.16
N GLY A 73 -7.19 -4.88 7.41
CA GLY A 73 -7.60 -3.94 6.36
C GLY A 73 -6.49 -2.98 5.92
N LEU A 74 -5.79 -2.39 6.88
CA LEU A 74 -4.78 -1.34 6.63
C LEU A 74 -3.56 -1.86 5.86
N VAL A 75 -3.03 -3.01 6.22
CA VAL A 75 -1.79 -3.54 5.62
C VAL A 75 -1.95 -3.81 4.12
N PRO A 76 -2.96 -4.57 3.66
CA PRO A 76 -3.13 -4.81 2.22
C PRO A 76 -3.49 -3.54 1.45
N LEU A 77 -4.32 -2.66 2.02
CA LEU A 77 -4.72 -1.42 1.38
C LEU A 77 -3.53 -0.48 1.18
N HIS A 78 -2.76 -0.24 2.25
CA HIS A 78 -1.59 0.62 2.21
C HIS A 78 -0.53 0.06 1.25
N GLY A 79 -0.25 -1.24 1.34
CA GLY A 79 0.69 -1.93 0.46
C GLY A 79 0.27 -1.88 -1.00
N HIS A 80 -1.04 -2.06 -1.30
CA HIS A 80 -1.55 -1.98 -2.66
C HIS A 80 -1.33 -0.60 -3.28
N ILE A 81 -1.66 0.47 -2.56
CA ILE A 81 -1.48 1.84 -3.04
C ILE A 81 0.00 2.15 -3.22
N GLY A 82 0.84 1.84 -2.22
CA GLY A 82 2.28 2.07 -2.28
C GLY A 82 2.96 1.33 -3.43
N MET A 83 2.59 0.07 -3.67
CA MET A 83 3.10 -0.71 -4.80
C MET A 83 2.69 -0.13 -6.15
N ASN A 84 1.48 0.43 -6.27
CA ASN A 84 1.06 1.08 -7.51
C ASN A 84 1.91 2.30 -7.85
N TRP A 85 2.38 3.07 -6.86
CA TRP A 85 3.33 4.16 -7.09
C TRP A 85 4.68 3.65 -7.57
N ILE A 86 5.22 2.60 -6.96
CA ILE A 86 6.46 1.99 -7.42
C ILE A 86 6.31 1.47 -8.85
N ILE A 87 5.17 0.86 -9.19
CA ILE A 87 4.89 0.37 -10.55
C ILE A 87 4.84 1.53 -11.55
N ALA A 88 4.22 2.66 -11.17
CA ALA A 88 4.16 3.83 -12.03
C ALA A 88 5.56 4.39 -12.38
N ASP A 89 6.48 4.36 -11.40
CA ASP A 89 7.82 4.94 -11.55
C ASP A 89 8.81 3.99 -12.25
N TYR A 90 8.73 2.70 -11.99
CA TYR A 90 9.78 1.74 -12.37
C TYR A 90 9.37 0.75 -13.46
N VAL A 91 8.07 0.52 -13.68
CA VAL A 91 7.60 -0.48 -14.66
C VAL A 91 7.29 0.19 -16.01
N PRO A 92 7.80 -0.34 -17.14
CA PRO A 92 7.48 0.19 -18.45
C PRO A 92 5.97 0.21 -18.73
N PRO A 93 5.41 1.26 -19.37
CA PRO A 93 3.97 1.45 -19.57
C PRO A 93 3.25 0.25 -20.19
N ALA A 94 3.94 -0.49 -21.07
CA ALA A 94 3.38 -1.69 -21.72
C ALA A 94 3.06 -2.82 -20.73
N SER A 95 3.81 -2.93 -19.63
CA SER A 95 3.68 -4.00 -18.64
C SER A 95 2.94 -3.56 -17.37
N GLN A 96 2.71 -2.25 -17.18
CA GLN A 96 2.10 -1.73 -15.95
C GLN A 96 0.76 -2.37 -15.64
N LYS A 97 -0.11 -2.53 -16.66
CA LYS A 97 -1.45 -3.09 -16.46
C LYS A 97 -1.40 -4.52 -15.89
N THR A 98 -0.50 -5.35 -16.41
CA THR A 98 -0.32 -6.73 -15.94
C THR A 98 0.25 -6.76 -14.52
N VAL A 99 1.29 -5.96 -14.24
CA VAL A 99 1.92 -5.91 -12.91
C VAL A 99 0.95 -5.36 -11.87
N ARG A 100 0.16 -4.33 -12.18
CA ARG A 100 -0.90 -3.80 -11.31
C ARG A 100 -1.97 -4.85 -11.01
N GLY A 101 -2.36 -5.65 -12.02
CA GLY A 101 -3.29 -6.77 -11.83
C GLY A 101 -2.75 -7.83 -10.88
N LEU A 102 -1.48 -8.20 -11.00
CA LEU A 102 -0.80 -9.11 -10.06
C LEU A 102 -0.73 -8.53 -8.65
N THR A 103 -0.39 -7.25 -8.52
CA THR A 103 -0.34 -6.55 -7.22
C THR A 103 -1.72 -6.55 -6.55
N LEU A 104 -2.79 -6.32 -7.31
CA LEU A 104 -4.15 -6.40 -6.79
C LEU A 104 -4.47 -7.82 -6.31
N ALA A 105 -4.15 -8.84 -7.10
CA ALA A 105 -4.37 -10.24 -6.71
C ALA A 105 -3.63 -10.61 -5.42
N VAL A 106 -2.35 -10.23 -5.29
CA VAL A 106 -1.56 -10.43 -4.07
C VAL A 106 -2.18 -9.70 -2.87
N SER A 107 -2.64 -8.46 -3.06
CA SER A 107 -3.28 -7.68 -1.99
C SER A 107 -4.57 -8.33 -1.51
N VAL A 108 -5.38 -8.88 -2.43
CA VAL A 108 -6.61 -9.60 -2.09
C VAL A 108 -6.29 -10.89 -1.33
N VAL A 109 -5.32 -11.68 -1.79
CA VAL A 109 -4.88 -12.92 -1.10
C VAL A 109 -4.36 -12.60 0.30
N CYS A 110 -3.55 -11.54 0.44
CA CYS A 110 -3.06 -11.07 1.73
C CYS A 110 -4.21 -10.68 2.67
N PHE A 111 -5.18 -9.90 2.17
CA PHE A 111 -6.36 -9.51 2.94
C PHE A 111 -7.15 -10.74 3.44
N LEU A 112 -7.44 -11.69 2.55
CA LEU A 112 -8.16 -12.91 2.90
C LEU A 112 -7.39 -13.77 3.91
N GLY A 113 -6.07 -13.86 3.78
CA GLY A 113 -5.20 -14.55 4.74
C GLY A 113 -5.26 -13.93 6.14
N LEU A 114 -5.16 -12.59 6.22
CA LEU A 114 -5.24 -11.86 7.50
C LEU A 114 -6.64 -11.97 8.12
N VAL A 115 -7.70 -11.89 7.32
CA VAL A 115 -9.07 -12.12 7.80
C VAL A 115 -9.21 -13.53 8.35
N ARG A 116 -8.67 -14.54 7.66
CA ARG A 116 -8.70 -15.93 8.15
C ARG A 116 -7.99 -16.10 9.48
N LEU A 117 -6.82 -15.44 9.67
CA LEU A 117 -6.11 -15.45 10.95
C LEU A 117 -6.95 -14.85 12.08
N ASN A 118 -7.73 -13.80 11.80
CA ASN A 118 -8.58 -13.17 12.80
C ASN A 118 -9.84 -13.99 13.13
N VAL A 119 -10.33 -14.81 12.19
CA VAL A 119 -11.57 -15.60 12.37
C VAL A 119 -11.29 -16.99 12.94
N GLN A 120 -10.21 -17.64 12.50
CA GLN A 120 -9.91 -19.05 12.79
C GLN A 120 -8.65 -19.26 13.62
N GLY A 121 -7.83 -18.22 13.79
CA GLY A 121 -6.59 -18.25 14.54
C GLY A 121 -6.61 -17.34 15.76
N ASP A 122 -5.44 -17.15 16.37
CA ASP A 122 -5.24 -16.32 17.56
C ASP A 122 -5.24 -14.82 17.21
N GLY A 123 -5.47 -14.47 15.94
CA GLY A 123 -5.39 -13.11 15.41
C GLY A 123 -4.01 -12.76 14.86
N VAL A 124 -3.98 -11.69 14.04
CA VAL A 124 -2.76 -11.27 13.34
C VAL A 124 -1.64 -10.92 14.33
N ILE A 125 -1.96 -10.20 15.40
CA ILE A 125 -0.96 -9.66 16.33
C ILE A 125 -0.33 -10.76 17.17
N ASP A 126 -1.11 -11.68 17.71
CA ASP A 126 -0.55 -12.79 18.48
C ASP A 126 0.26 -13.74 17.60
N THR A 127 -0.18 -13.99 16.37
CA THR A 127 0.61 -14.73 15.39
C THR A 127 1.97 -14.07 15.13
N VAL A 128 2.00 -12.74 14.97
CA VAL A 128 3.26 -11.99 14.80
C VAL A 128 4.11 -12.05 16.06
N LYS A 129 3.55 -11.86 17.24
CA LYS A 129 4.28 -11.97 18.51
C LYS A 129 4.92 -13.36 18.66
N TYR A 130 4.17 -14.41 18.35
CA TYR A 130 4.66 -15.79 18.40
C TYR A 130 5.87 -16.04 17.49
N LEU A 131 5.91 -15.42 16.30
CA LEU A 131 7.04 -15.54 15.36
C LEU A 131 8.34 -14.92 15.90
N PHE A 132 8.23 -13.96 16.82
CA PHE A 132 9.37 -13.29 17.46
C PHE A 132 9.72 -13.84 18.85
N GLU A 133 8.93 -14.80 19.37
CA GLU A 133 9.34 -15.49 20.61
C GLU A 133 10.56 -16.36 20.30
N PRO A 134 11.64 -16.27 21.12
CA PRO A 134 12.78 -17.15 20.95
C PRO A 134 12.29 -18.59 21.13
N LEU A 135 12.69 -19.45 20.19
CA LEU A 135 12.48 -20.89 20.33
C LEU A 135 13.00 -21.28 21.71
N LYS A 136 12.12 -21.68 22.61
CA LYS A 136 12.53 -22.32 23.84
C LYS A 136 13.21 -23.62 23.41
N GLU A 137 14.54 -23.62 23.43
CA GLU A 137 15.29 -24.87 23.35
C GLU A 137 14.74 -25.72 24.50
N GLU A 138 14.00 -26.77 24.16
CA GLU A 138 13.81 -27.87 25.08
C GLU A 138 15.20 -28.48 25.32
N VAL A 139 15.92 -27.92 26.28
CA VAL A 139 17.05 -28.59 26.90
C VAL A 139 16.43 -29.74 27.68
N SER A 140 16.18 -30.83 26.94
CA SER A 140 15.96 -32.12 27.59
C SER A 140 17.27 -32.52 28.24
N ALA A 141 17.30 -32.34 29.55
CA ALA A 141 18.28 -32.98 30.39
C ALA A 141 18.18 -34.52 30.33
#